data_e714e7c5160047e3abd1ea6695a881b3
#
_entry.id   e714e7c5160047e3abd1ea6695a881b3
#
_cell.length_a   1.000
_cell.length_b   1.000
_cell.length_c   1.000
_cell.angle_alpha   90.00
_cell.angle_beta   90.00
_cell.angle_gamma   90.00
#
_symmetry.space_group_name_H-M   'P 1'
#
loop_
_entity.id
_entity.type
_entity.pdbx_description
1 polymer ?
#
loop_
_entity_poly.entity_id
_entity_poly.type
_entity_poly.pdbx_seq_one_letter_code
_entity_poly.pdbx_strand_id
1 'polypeptide(L)'
;MQSESAPDDAGTPLVSCLCVTRGRPRLLARAVHCFRAQTWTPRELLIVYESDDAATREALAAWHDEDIRAIEVPAVPKRTLGALRNIAVAEARGHYVAQWDDDDWHAPQRLAAQVDAAQRAGAAACVLARWLFWDAQAGEAYVSARRAWEGSLVARRDAMPDYPDVTRGEDSEVVRSLAAQGLLAMLDEPTLYIYTVHAGNTWGRAHWEDKLRPHAQRLPADIEARVRLTVTG
;
A
#
# COMPACT_ATOMS: atom_id res chain seq x y z
N MET A 1 0.37 28.82 -39.53
CA MET A 1 1.46 28.81 -38.53
C MET A 1 0.83 28.25 -37.26
N GLN A 2 0.90 26.92 -37.08
CA GLN A 2 0.42 26.25 -35.89
C GLN A 2 1.61 26.27 -34.90
N SER A 3 1.41 26.88 -33.75
CA SER A 3 2.37 26.85 -32.66
C SER A 3 2.36 25.44 -32.06
N GLU A 4 3.37 24.65 -32.36
CA GLU A 4 3.70 23.46 -31.56
C GLU A 4 4.01 23.96 -30.15
N SER A 5 3.09 23.65 -29.22
CA SER A 5 3.39 23.76 -27.80
C SER A 5 4.46 22.72 -27.48
N ALA A 6 5.60 23.20 -26.98
CA ALA A 6 6.67 22.36 -26.44
C ALA A 6 6.10 21.38 -25.39
N PRO A 7 6.63 20.13 -25.29
CA PRO A 7 6.21 19.23 -24.23
C PRO A 7 6.52 19.88 -22.87
N ASP A 8 5.51 19.93 -22.01
CA ASP A 8 5.66 20.30 -20.61
C ASP A 8 6.84 19.50 -20.01
N ASP A 9 7.80 20.22 -19.49
CA ASP A 9 8.89 19.70 -18.66
C ASP A 9 8.32 19.34 -17.28
N ALA A 10 7.29 18.51 -17.28
CA ALA A 10 6.67 17.99 -16.09
C ALA A 10 7.60 16.92 -15.52
N GLY A 11 8.45 17.32 -14.60
CA GLY A 11 9.34 16.42 -13.86
C GLY A 11 8.59 15.21 -13.33
N THR A 12 9.29 14.13 -12.99
CA THR A 12 8.71 12.90 -12.44
C THR A 12 7.73 13.23 -11.28
N PRO A 13 6.47 12.81 -11.35
CA PRO A 13 5.47 13.19 -10.35
C PRO A 13 5.77 12.60 -8.97
N LEU A 14 5.58 13.39 -7.92
CA LEU A 14 5.71 12.95 -6.53
C LEU A 14 4.65 11.89 -6.21
N VAL A 15 5.06 10.81 -5.54
CA VAL A 15 4.18 9.78 -4.99
C VAL A 15 4.19 9.85 -3.46
N SER A 16 3.00 9.98 -2.84
CA SER A 16 2.81 9.90 -1.39
C SER A 16 2.38 8.48 -1.01
N CYS A 17 3.23 7.75 -0.28
CA CYS A 17 2.88 6.47 0.33
C CYS A 17 2.10 6.72 1.64
N LEU A 18 0.89 6.16 1.76
CA LEU A 18 -0.04 6.41 2.85
C LEU A 18 -0.05 5.24 3.83
N CYS A 19 0.57 5.39 4.99
CA CYS A 19 0.68 4.37 6.02
C CYS A 19 -0.14 4.76 7.25
N VAL A 20 -1.11 3.93 7.63
CA VAL A 20 -1.81 4.04 8.91
C VAL A 20 -1.31 2.91 9.81
N THR A 21 -0.86 3.24 11.02
CA THR A 21 -0.26 2.25 11.93
C THR A 21 -0.75 2.42 13.37
N ARG A 22 -0.69 1.35 14.16
CA ARG A 22 -0.96 1.38 15.60
C ARG A 22 -0.21 0.26 16.34
N GLY A 23 0.71 0.66 17.24
CA GLY A 23 1.33 -0.26 18.21
C GLY A 23 2.21 -1.35 17.61
N ARG A 24 2.70 -1.18 16.37
CA ARG A 24 3.45 -2.19 15.61
C ARG A 24 4.81 -1.68 15.10
N PRO A 25 5.69 -1.13 15.97
CA PRO A 25 6.90 -0.44 15.52
C PRO A 25 7.87 -1.32 14.70
N ARG A 26 7.90 -2.65 14.96
CA ARG A 26 8.75 -3.57 14.17
C ARG A 26 8.22 -3.77 12.74
N LEU A 27 6.90 -3.87 12.56
CA LEU A 27 6.29 -3.98 11.23
C LEU A 27 6.45 -2.66 10.48
N LEU A 28 6.20 -1.55 11.15
CA LEU A 28 6.41 -0.21 10.61
C LEU A 28 7.86 0.00 10.14
N ALA A 29 8.85 -0.47 10.88
CA ALA A 29 10.26 -0.39 10.48
C ALA A 29 10.53 -1.13 9.17
N ARG A 30 9.90 -2.29 8.94
CA ARG A 30 9.96 -3.01 7.66
C ARG A 30 9.29 -2.23 6.53
N ALA A 31 8.11 -1.66 6.76
CA ALA A 31 7.43 -0.83 5.77
C ALA A 31 8.27 0.39 5.36
N VAL A 32 8.93 1.03 6.32
CA VAL A 32 9.89 2.12 6.08
C VAL A 32 11.11 1.61 5.28
N HIS A 33 11.64 0.44 5.59
CA HIS A 33 12.72 -0.16 4.79
C HIS A 33 12.28 -0.36 3.34
N CYS A 34 11.10 -0.93 3.09
CA CYS A 34 10.53 -1.08 1.76
C CYS A 34 10.34 0.26 1.04
N PHE A 35 9.92 1.32 1.76
CA PHE A 35 9.79 2.66 1.21
C PHE A 35 11.15 3.24 0.79
N ARG A 36 12.16 3.14 1.63
CA ARG A 36 13.52 3.61 1.33
C ARG A 36 14.11 2.92 0.10
N ALA A 37 13.79 1.63 -0.09
CA ALA A 37 14.26 0.82 -1.21
C ALA A 37 13.54 1.12 -2.54
N GLN A 38 12.47 1.91 -2.56
CA GLN A 38 11.74 2.19 -3.81
C GLN A 38 12.62 2.90 -4.83
N THR A 39 12.52 2.46 -6.08
CA THR A 39 13.29 3.05 -7.21
C THR A 39 12.64 4.31 -7.78
N TRP A 40 11.36 4.57 -7.48
CA TRP A 40 10.67 5.79 -7.89
C TRP A 40 11.08 6.98 -7.02
N THR A 41 11.42 8.09 -7.66
CA THR A 41 11.69 9.38 -7.04
C THR A 41 11.12 10.51 -7.90
N PRO A 42 10.54 11.59 -7.33
CA PRO A 42 10.40 11.84 -5.87
C PRO A 42 9.27 11.05 -5.21
N ARG A 43 9.42 10.76 -3.92
CA ARG A 43 8.40 10.10 -3.09
C ARG A 43 8.41 10.64 -1.66
N GLU A 44 7.30 10.50 -0.94
CA GLU A 44 7.19 10.73 0.50
C GLU A 44 6.42 9.59 1.17
N LEU A 45 6.69 9.34 2.46
CA LEU A 45 5.92 8.42 3.31
C LEU A 45 5.20 9.21 4.39
N LEU A 46 3.87 9.12 4.41
CA LEU A 46 3.01 9.70 5.43
C LEU A 46 2.61 8.60 6.41
N ILE A 47 2.99 8.74 7.68
CA ILE A 47 2.66 7.78 8.73
C ILE A 47 1.65 8.43 9.67
N VAL A 48 0.39 7.99 9.58
CA VAL A 48 -0.71 8.45 10.42
C VAL A 48 -0.86 7.51 11.61
N TYR A 49 -0.85 8.05 12.82
CA TYR A 49 -1.04 7.30 14.06
C TYR A 49 -1.78 8.14 15.10
N GLU A 50 -2.39 7.46 16.08
CA GLU A 50 -3.14 8.14 17.14
C GLU A 50 -2.24 8.50 18.34
N SER A 51 -2.53 9.60 19.02
CA SER A 51 -1.72 10.21 20.07
C SER A 51 -1.50 9.36 21.33
N ASP A 52 -2.30 8.30 21.51
CA ASP A 52 -2.12 7.31 22.59
C ASP A 52 -1.16 6.17 22.23
N ASP A 53 -0.60 6.16 21.01
CA ASP A 53 0.39 5.18 20.55
C ASP A 53 1.83 5.64 20.83
N ALA A 54 2.24 5.48 22.07
CA ALA A 54 3.58 5.87 22.51
C ALA A 54 4.70 5.06 21.81
N ALA A 55 4.44 3.77 21.50
CA ALA A 55 5.43 2.90 20.87
C ALA A 55 5.75 3.35 19.43
N THR A 56 4.73 3.75 18.66
CA THR A 56 4.92 4.32 17.32
C THR A 56 5.63 5.66 17.40
N ARG A 57 5.23 6.54 18.32
CA ARG A 57 5.88 7.85 18.51
C ARG A 57 7.37 7.71 18.81
N GLU A 58 7.74 6.80 19.72
CA GLU A 58 9.14 6.55 20.08
C GLU A 58 9.95 6.02 18.89
N ALA A 59 9.39 5.08 18.11
CA ALA A 59 10.04 4.57 16.91
C ALA A 59 10.27 5.67 15.86
N LEU A 60 9.28 6.54 15.63
CA LEU A 60 9.38 7.65 14.68
C LEU A 60 10.42 8.70 15.09
N ALA A 61 10.60 8.94 16.38
CA ALA A 61 11.59 9.90 16.88
C ALA A 61 13.04 9.49 16.55
N ALA A 62 13.27 8.21 16.28
CA ALA A 62 14.60 7.69 15.89
C ALA A 62 14.90 7.84 14.39
N TRP A 63 13.93 8.24 13.56
CA TRP A 63 14.10 8.39 12.11
C TRP A 63 14.17 9.86 11.72
N HIS A 64 15.17 10.22 10.92
CA HIS A 64 15.48 11.60 10.52
C HIS A 64 15.45 11.78 8.99
N ASP A 65 14.54 11.06 8.31
CA ASP A 65 14.39 11.14 6.86
C ASP A 65 13.48 12.32 6.50
N GLU A 66 13.93 13.19 5.60
CA GLU A 66 13.14 14.34 5.11
C GLU A 66 11.90 13.88 4.31
N ASP A 67 11.97 12.69 3.71
CA ASP A 67 10.88 12.08 2.93
C ASP A 67 9.84 11.34 3.79
N ILE A 68 10.03 11.27 5.13
CA ILE A 68 9.11 10.62 6.07
C ILE A 68 8.43 11.67 6.94
N ARG A 69 7.10 11.71 6.87
CA ARG A 69 6.28 12.64 7.65
C ARG A 69 5.37 11.87 8.60
N ALA A 70 5.50 12.16 9.89
CA ALA A 70 4.62 11.63 10.93
C ALA A 70 3.43 12.58 11.14
N ILE A 71 2.22 12.03 11.16
CA ILE A 71 0.98 12.77 11.40
C ILE A 71 0.30 12.15 12.62
N GLU A 72 0.49 12.81 13.76
CA GLU A 72 -0.18 12.43 15.01
C GLU A 72 -1.59 13.01 15.04
N VAL A 73 -2.58 12.16 15.25
CA VAL A 73 -3.98 12.58 15.38
C VAL A 73 -4.49 12.30 16.80
N PRO A 74 -5.44 13.11 17.33
CA PRO A 74 -6.02 12.84 18.65
C PRO A 74 -6.66 11.46 18.72
N ALA A 75 -6.40 10.70 19.80
CA ALA A 75 -6.97 9.36 20.00
C ALA A 75 -8.45 9.38 20.40
N VAL A 76 -8.97 10.55 20.77
CA VAL A 76 -10.37 10.75 21.18
C VAL A 76 -10.98 11.88 20.37
N PRO A 77 -12.13 11.68 19.71
CA PRO A 77 -12.84 10.41 19.57
C PRO A 77 -12.05 9.40 18.74
N LYS A 78 -12.23 8.09 19.03
CA LYS A 78 -11.60 7.01 18.25
C LYS A 78 -12.04 7.06 16.80
N ARG A 79 -11.08 6.99 15.89
CA ARG A 79 -11.33 7.00 14.44
C ARG A 79 -11.35 5.61 13.84
N THR A 80 -12.11 5.47 12.77
CA THR A 80 -12.07 4.27 11.93
C THR A 80 -10.82 4.27 11.05
N LEU A 81 -10.49 3.12 10.46
CA LEU A 81 -9.39 3.02 9.50
C LEU A 81 -9.64 3.92 8.28
N GLY A 82 -10.87 3.94 7.76
CA GLY A 82 -11.24 4.81 6.63
C GLY A 82 -11.02 6.30 6.94
N ALA A 83 -11.44 6.76 8.13
CA ALA A 83 -11.21 8.15 8.55
C ALA A 83 -9.72 8.49 8.65
N LEU A 84 -8.87 7.57 9.16
CA LEU A 84 -7.42 7.76 9.23
C LEU A 84 -6.78 7.79 7.84
N ARG A 85 -7.23 6.95 6.90
CA ARG A 85 -6.77 6.97 5.50
C ARG A 85 -7.15 8.27 4.79
N ASN A 86 -8.36 8.82 5.05
CA ASN A 86 -8.76 10.12 4.50
C ASN A 86 -7.86 11.25 5.00
N ILE A 87 -7.45 11.22 6.28
CA ILE A 87 -6.46 12.17 6.80
C ILE A 87 -5.14 12.03 6.03
N ALA A 88 -4.67 10.80 5.79
CA ALA A 88 -3.45 10.57 5.02
C ALA A 88 -3.53 11.12 3.59
N VAL A 89 -4.67 10.93 2.90
CA VAL A 89 -4.92 11.49 1.56
C VAL A 89 -4.93 13.02 1.57
N ALA A 90 -5.59 13.63 2.56
CA ALA A 90 -5.68 15.09 2.70
C ALA A 90 -4.30 15.74 2.95
N GLU A 91 -3.43 15.07 3.71
CA GLU A 91 -2.08 15.52 4.02
C GLU A 91 -1.05 15.22 2.91
N ALA A 92 -1.40 14.37 1.95
CA ALA A 92 -0.52 13.99 0.84
C ALA A 92 -0.23 15.17 -0.08
N ARG A 93 1.04 15.30 -0.48
CA ARG A 93 1.53 16.33 -1.41
C ARG A 93 1.71 15.79 -2.82
N GLY A 94 1.74 14.47 -2.98
CA GLY A 94 1.97 13.79 -4.24
C GLY A 94 0.87 13.99 -5.26
N HIS A 95 1.27 13.91 -6.52
CA HIS A 95 0.33 13.77 -7.63
C HIS A 95 -0.35 12.40 -7.60
N TYR A 96 0.40 11.37 -7.19
CA TYR A 96 -0.11 10.04 -6.89
C TYR A 96 -0.10 9.77 -5.39
N VAL A 97 -1.04 8.93 -4.95
CA VAL A 97 -1.05 8.31 -3.62
C VAL A 97 -0.94 6.80 -3.76
N ALA A 98 -0.24 6.16 -2.84
CA ALA A 98 -0.06 4.70 -2.80
C ALA A 98 -0.46 4.18 -1.43
N GLN A 99 -1.38 3.23 -1.36
CA GLN A 99 -1.66 2.52 -0.11
C GLN A 99 -0.41 1.76 0.35
N TRP A 100 -0.04 1.94 1.63
CA TRP A 100 1.20 1.43 2.19
C TRP A 100 0.96 0.85 3.57
N ASP A 101 0.53 -0.42 3.61
CA ASP A 101 0.24 -1.08 4.87
C ASP A 101 1.55 -1.40 5.62
N ASP A 102 1.54 -1.23 6.95
CA ASP A 102 2.73 -1.33 7.79
C ASP A 102 3.20 -2.77 8.02
N ASP A 103 2.36 -3.77 7.69
CA ASP A 103 2.60 -5.20 7.92
C ASP A 103 2.91 -5.99 6.63
N ASP A 104 2.98 -5.34 5.48
CA ASP A 104 3.24 -5.97 4.19
C ASP A 104 4.66 -5.67 3.66
N TRP A 105 5.07 -6.42 2.64
CA TRP A 105 6.32 -6.17 1.94
C TRP A 105 6.06 -5.63 0.53
N HIS A 106 6.84 -4.63 0.15
CA HIS A 106 6.73 -3.94 -1.13
C HIS A 106 8.06 -4.01 -1.89
N ALA A 107 8.03 -4.55 -3.12
CA ALA A 107 9.22 -4.62 -3.97
C ALA A 107 9.75 -3.22 -4.31
N PRO A 108 11.07 -3.06 -4.49
CA PRO A 108 11.67 -1.77 -4.85
C PRO A 108 11.08 -1.11 -6.09
N GLN A 109 10.59 -1.90 -7.04
CA GLN A 109 10.03 -1.42 -8.31
C GLN A 109 8.51 -1.18 -8.27
N ARG A 110 7.84 -1.42 -7.10
CA ARG A 110 6.37 -1.39 -7.02
C ARG A 110 5.78 -0.07 -7.50
N LEU A 111 6.26 1.06 -6.99
CA LEU A 111 5.71 2.38 -7.36
C LEU A 111 5.93 2.68 -8.85
N ALA A 112 7.13 2.46 -9.35
CA ALA A 112 7.47 2.70 -10.75
C ALA A 112 6.59 1.87 -11.70
N ALA A 113 6.46 0.56 -11.42
CA ALA A 113 5.67 -0.35 -12.25
C ALA A 113 4.17 0.00 -12.26
N GLN A 114 3.59 0.36 -11.10
CA GLN A 114 2.16 0.67 -11.02
C GLN A 114 1.82 2.05 -11.60
N VAL A 115 2.65 3.08 -11.37
CA VAL A 115 2.44 4.40 -12.00
C VAL A 115 2.55 4.29 -13.51
N ASP A 116 3.59 3.62 -14.03
CA ASP A 116 3.76 3.39 -15.45
C ASP A 116 2.61 2.57 -16.07
N ALA A 117 2.10 1.55 -15.38
CA ALA A 117 0.93 0.78 -15.83
C ALA A 117 -0.35 1.64 -15.92
N ALA A 118 -0.58 2.51 -14.92
CA ALA A 118 -1.70 3.46 -14.95
C ALA A 118 -1.59 4.43 -16.12
N GLN A 119 -0.42 5.03 -16.31
CA GLN A 119 -0.15 5.98 -17.41
C GLN A 119 -0.33 5.34 -18.79
N ARG A 120 0.26 4.15 -19.01
CA ARG A 120 0.09 3.42 -20.29
C ARG A 120 -1.34 3.02 -20.58
N ALA A 121 -2.14 2.74 -19.56
CA ALA A 121 -3.54 2.41 -19.71
C ALA A 121 -4.44 3.65 -19.85
N GLY A 122 -3.91 4.87 -19.72
CA GLY A 122 -4.71 6.09 -19.62
C GLY A 122 -5.66 6.10 -18.40
N ALA A 123 -5.32 5.32 -17.35
CA ALA A 123 -6.11 5.16 -16.14
C ALA A 123 -5.63 6.12 -15.04
N ALA A 124 -6.53 6.47 -14.14
CA ALA A 124 -6.17 7.27 -12.96
C ALA A 124 -5.57 6.45 -11.82
N ALA A 125 -5.79 5.14 -11.83
CA ALA A 125 -5.35 4.25 -10.76
C ALA A 125 -4.88 2.90 -11.30
N CYS A 126 -4.04 2.22 -10.50
CA CYS A 126 -3.58 0.86 -10.74
C CYS A 126 -3.62 0.04 -9.46
N VAL A 127 -4.09 -1.20 -9.56
CA VAL A 127 -3.93 -2.23 -8.53
C VAL A 127 -3.23 -3.46 -9.12
N LEU A 128 -2.66 -4.29 -8.26
CA LEU A 128 -2.15 -5.58 -8.70
C LEU A 128 -3.31 -6.56 -8.96
N ALA A 129 -3.23 -7.30 -10.05
CA ALA A 129 -4.19 -8.34 -10.39
C ALA A 129 -3.96 -9.62 -9.57
N ARG A 130 -2.74 -9.85 -9.13
CA ARG A 130 -2.31 -10.88 -8.21
C ARG A 130 -1.20 -10.36 -7.32
N TRP A 131 -1.05 -10.93 -6.13
CA TRP A 131 0.07 -10.71 -5.24
C TRP A 131 0.52 -12.02 -4.59
N LEU A 132 1.59 -12.00 -3.85
CA LEU A 132 2.02 -13.13 -3.06
C LEU A 132 1.44 -13.03 -1.64
N PHE A 133 1.21 -14.21 -1.02
CA PHE A 133 0.93 -14.34 0.40
C PHE A 133 2.11 -15.03 1.09
N TRP A 134 2.44 -14.54 2.27
CA TRP A 134 3.31 -15.22 3.21
C TRP A 134 2.52 -15.57 4.47
N ASP A 135 2.24 -16.85 4.68
CA ASP A 135 1.65 -17.33 5.95
C ASP A 135 2.76 -17.51 6.98
N ALA A 136 2.95 -16.50 7.85
CA ALA A 136 4.03 -16.48 8.83
C ALA A 136 3.91 -17.59 9.89
N GLN A 137 2.70 -18.10 10.13
CA GLN A 137 2.46 -19.19 11.09
C GLN A 137 2.78 -20.56 10.48
N ALA A 138 2.35 -20.79 9.26
CA ALA A 138 2.59 -22.06 8.56
C ALA A 138 4.00 -22.12 7.93
N GLY A 139 4.65 -20.97 7.68
CA GLY A 139 5.90 -20.87 6.95
C GLY A 139 5.71 -21.19 5.46
N GLU A 140 4.56 -20.89 4.89
CA GLU A 140 4.16 -21.23 3.54
C GLU A 140 3.90 -19.98 2.71
N ALA A 141 4.20 -20.06 1.41
CA ALA A 141 3.95 -18.98 0.46
C ALA A 141 2.98 -19.40 -0.65
N TYR A 142 2.17 -18.44 -1.11
CA TYR A 142 1.15 -18.67 -2.12
C TYR A 142 1.12 -17.50 -3.12
N VAL A 143 0.61 -17.76 -4.33
CA VAL A 143 0.15 -16.71 -5.23
C VAL A 143 -1.37 -16.63 -5.18
N SER A 144 -1.90 -15.42 -5.14
CA SER A 144 -3.35 -15.16 -5.04
C SER A 144 -4.09 -15.53 -6.33
N ALA A 145 -5.41 -15.72 -6.23
CA ALA A 145 -6.29 -15.66 -7.37
C ALA A 145 -6.25 -14.27 -8.04
N ARG A 146 -6.62 -14.21 -9.31
CA ARG A 146 -6.69 -12.97 -10.08
C ARG A 146 -7.94 -12.16 -9.69
N ARG A 147 -7.75 -10.99 -9.15
CA ARG A 147 -8.77 -9.95 -8.88
C ARG A 147 -8.10 -8.60 -8.69
N ALA A 148 -8.87 -7.52 -8.54
CA ALA A 148 -8.33 -6.24 -8.07
C ALA A 148 -7.97 -6.37 -6.57
N TRP A 149 -6.68 -6.26 -6.22
CA TRP A 149 -6.20 -6.36 -4.85
C TRP A 149 -6.02 -4.98 -4.25
N GLU A 150 -6.94 -4.60 -3.39
CA GLU A 150 -7.19 -3.25 -2.88
C GLU A 150 -5.98 -2.67 -2.14
N GLY A 151 -5.32 -3.46 -1.28
CA GLY A 151 -4.13 -3.04 -0.52
C GLY A 151 -2.93 -2.63 -1.38
N SER A 152 -2.96 -2.93 -2.68
CA SER A 152 -1.93 -2.52 -3.63
C SER A 152 -2.23 -1.22 -4.39
N LEU A 153 -3.29 -0.48 -4.05
CA LEU A 153 -3.74 0.70 -4.79
C LEU A 153 -2.64 1.76 -4.93
N VAL A 154 -2.44 2.21 -6.16
CA VAL A 154 -1.75 3.46 -6.52
C VAL A 154 -2.71 4.26 -7.39
N ALA A 155 -2.99 5.51 -7.06
CA ALA A 155 -3.96 6.33 -7.78
C ALA A 155 -3.52 7.78 -7.85
N ARG A 156 -3.96 8.50 -8.87
CA ARG A 156 -3.90 9.97 -8.89
C ARG A 156 -4.69 10.49 -7.70
N ARG A 157 -4.09 11.42 -6.95
CA ARG A 157 -4.71 11.97 -5.73
C ARG A 157 -6.02 12.71 -6.02
N ASP A 158 -6.11 13.41 -7.17
CA ASP A 158 -7.31 14.14 -7.60
C ASP A 158 -8.46 13.23 -8.05
N ALA A 159 -8.20 11.95 -8.30
CA ALA A 159 -9.19 10.94 -8.66
C ALA A 159 -9.59 10.02 -7.50
N MET A 160 -8.95 10.19 -6.31
CA MET A 160 -9.25 9.35 -5.16
C MET A 160 -10.65 9.63 -4.60
N PRO A 161 -11.53 8.62 -4.53
CA PRO A 161 -12.73 8.71 -3.73
C PRO A 161 -12.39 8.75 -2.24
N ASP A 162 -13.26 9.33 -1.42
CA ASP A 162 -13.15 9.23 0.03
C ASP A 162 -13.29 7.77 0.48
N TYR A 163 -12.44 7.35 1.42
CA TYR A 163 -12.65 6.09 2.12
C TYR A 163 -13.90 6.19 3.00
N PRO A 164 -14.81 5.19 2.97
CA PRO A 164 -15.96 5.16 3.86
C PRO A 164 -15.51 5.10 5.33
N ASP A 165 -16.30 5.68 6.21
CA ASP A 165 -16.04 5.74 7.67
C ASP A 165 -16.32 4.40 8.34
N VAL A 166 -15.54 3.37 7.97
CA VAL A 166 -15.64 2.01 8.49
C VAL A 166 -14.27 1.49 8.94
N THR A 167 -14.27 0.45 9.76
CA THR A 167 -13.06 -0.13 10.34
C THR A 167 -12.45 -1.25 9.50
N ARG A 168 -13.17 -1.74 8.47
CA ARG A 168 -12.73 -2.83 7.58
C ARG A 168 -13.39 -2.72 6.22
N GLY A 169 -12.64 -3.05 5.16
CA GLY A 169 -13.14 -3.07 3.79
C GLY A 169 -13.36 -1.69 3.19
N GLU A 170 -12.81 -0.66 3.80
CA GLU A 170 -12.84 0.72 3.34
C GLU A 170 -12.16 0.87 1.97
N ASP A 171 -11.09 0.12 1.74
CA ASP A 171 -10.33 0.08 0.50
C ASP A 171 -11.10 -0.59 -0.66
N SER A 172 -11.90 -1.60 -0.35
CA SER A 172 -12.72 -2.30 -1.36
C SER A 172 -13.73 -1.37 -2.03
N GLU A 173 -14.32 -0.44 -1.28
CA GLU A 173 -15.26 0.54 -1.82
C GLU A 173 -14.57 1.54 -2.74
N VAL A 174 -13.39 2.01 -2.36
CA VAL A 174 -12.56 2.92 -3.17
C VAL A 174 -12.19 2.27 -4.50
N VAL A 175 -11.68 1.04 -4.48
CA VAL A 175 -11.28 0.32 -5.69
C VAL A 175 -12.49 0.01 -6.58
N ARG A 176 -13.64 -0.34 -5.98
CA ARG A 176 -14.89 -0.58 -6.71
C ARG A 176 -15.40 0.68 -7.39
N SER A 177 -15.32 1.83 -6.70
CA SER A 177 -15.70 3.14 -7.27
C SER A 177 -14.82 3.51 -8.46
N LEU A 178 -13.49 3.37 -8.35
CA LEU A 178 -12.55 3.62 -9.45
C LEU A 178 -12.79 2.69 -10.64
N ALA A 179 -13.07 1.41 -10.39
CA ALA A 179 -13.39 0.44 -11.43
C ALA A 179 -14.71 0.77 -12.16
N ALA A 180 -15.75 1.14 -11.41
CA ALA A 180 -17.06 1.51 -11.98
C ALA A 180 -16.98 2.75 -12.89
N GLN A 181 -16.03 3.64 -12.63
CA GLN A 181 -15.75 4.82 -13.45
C GLN A 181 -14.82 4.55 -14.65
N GLY A 182 -14.31 3.32 -14.79
CA GLY A 182 -13.34 2.98 -15.84
C GLY A 182 -11.94 3.58 -15.62
N LEU A 183 -11.62 3.98 -14.39
CA LEU A 183 -10.39 4.67 -14.04
C LEU A 183 -9.29 3.72 -13.50
N LEU A 184 -9.56 2.41 -13.44
CA LEU A 184 -8.68 1.42 -12.80
C LEU A 184 -7.96 0.53 -13.81
N ALA A 185 -6.65 0.55 -13.80
CA ALA A 185 -5.80 -0.45 -14.47
C ALA A 185 -5.47 -1.61 -13.51
N MET A 186 -5.20 -2.79 -14.07
CA MET A 186 -4.76 -3.96 -13.33
C MET A 186 -3.43 -4.45 -13.87
N LEU A 187 -2.38 -4.47 -13.03
CA LEU A 187 -1.05 -4.96 -13.35
C LEU A 187 -0.85 -6.39 -12.81
N ASP A 188 -0.48 -7.34 -13.67
CA ASP A 188 -0.28 -8.73 -13.27
C ASP A 188 1.19 -9.05 -13.00
N GLU A 189 1.72 -8.50 -11.92
CA GLU A 189 3.09 -8.66 -11.43
C GLU A 189 3.08 -9.02 -9.93
N PRO A 190 2.78 -10.29 -9.59
CA PRO A 190 2.54 -10.69 -8.20
C PRO A 190 3.75 -10.53 -7.27
N THR A 191 4.96 -10.49 -7.81
CA THR A 191 6.20 -10.32 -7.04
C THR A 191 6.43 -8.90 -6.53
N LEU A 192 5.59 -7.93 -6.92
CA LEU A 192 5.68 -6.55 -6.44
C LEU A 192 5.14 -6.36 -5.02
N TYR A 193 4.38 -7.33 -4.49
CA TYR A 193 3.72 -7.22 -3.20
C TYR A 193 3.61 -8.57 -2.50
N ILE A 194 3.97 -8.63 -1.22
CA ILE A 194 3.76 -9.82 -0.39
C ILE A 194 2.88 -9.42 0.79
N TYR A 195 1.64 -9.90 0.78
CA TYR A 195 0.72 -9.79 1.91
C TYR A 195 1.15 -10.77 3.00
N THR A 196 1.43 -10.28 4.20
CA THR A 196 1.86 -11.10 5.33
C THR A 196 0.65 -11.51 6.19
N VAL A 197 0.37 -12.81 6.24
CA VAL A 197 -0.68 -13.37 7.10
C VAL A 197 -0.11 -13.63 8.49
N HIS A 198 -0.59 -12.88 9.51
CA HIS A 198 -0.17 -13.01 10.90
C HIS A 198 -1.33 -12.72 11.87
N ALA A 199 -1.14 -12.97 13.16
CA ALA A 199 -2.21 -12.84 14.18
C ALA A 199 -2.71 -11.39 14.39
N GLY A 200 -1.92 -10.39 13.96
CA GLY A 200 -2.27 -8.96 14.09
C GLY A 200 -2.95 -8.35 12.87
N ASN A 201 -3.28 -9.12 11.84
CA ASN A 201 -4.01 -8.59 10.68
C ASN A 201 -5.42 -8.12 11.09
N THR A 202 -5.90 -7.06 10.44
CA THR A 202 -7.28 -6.54 10.59
C THR A 202 -8.33 -7.62 10.27
N TRP A 203 -8.08 -8.44 9.26
CA TRP A 203 -8.81 -9.67 8.96
C TRP A 203 -8.16 -10.84 9.69
N GLY A 204 -8.89 -11.46 10.62
CA GLY A 204 -8.35 -12.56 11.42
C GLY A 204 -8.04 -13.83 10.61
N ARG A 205 -7.38 -14.80 11.26
CA ARG A 205 -6.92 -16.06 10.67
C ARG A 205 -8.01 -16.82 9.89
N ALA A 206 -9.25 -16.84 10.40
CA ALA A 206 -10.38 -17.48 9.74
C ALA A 206 -10.65 -16.90 8.33
N HIS A 207 -10.48 -15.59 8.14
CA HIS A 207 -10.63 -14.97 6.82
C HIS A 207 -9.57 -15.51 5.83
N TRP A 208 -8.34 -15.69 6.28
CA TRP A 208 -7.29 -16.31 5.47
C TRP A 208 -7.67 -17.75 5.10
N GLU A 209 -8.04 -18.58 6.08
CA GLU A 209 -8.30 -20.00 5.89
C GLU A 209 -9.55 -20.26 5.05
N ASP A 210 -10.62 -19.48 5.24
CA ASP A 210 -11.92 -19.72 4.61
C ASP A 210 -12.14 -18.98 3.30
N LYS A 211 -11.48 -17.82 3.12
CA LYS A 211 -11.78 -16.92 2.00
C LYS A 211 -10.62 -16.72 1.03
N LEU A 212 -9.37 -16.72 1.50
CA LEU A 212 -8.23 -16.40 0.64
C LEU A 212 -7.46 -17.66 0.23
N ARG A 213 -7.03 -18.46 1.20
CA ARG A 213 -6.22 -19.66 0.97
C ARG A 213 -6.86 -20.68 0.01
N PRO A 214 -8.17 -20.98 0.04
CA PRO A 214 -8.79 -21.94 -0.89
C PRO A 214 -8.70 -21.53 -2.36
N HIS A 215 -8.49 -20.25 -2.62
CA HIS A 215 -8.37 -19.68 -3.96
C HIS A 215 -6.92 -19.31 -4.34
N ALA A 216 -5.97 -19.55 -3.45
CA ALA A 216 -4.55 -19.30 -3.66
C ALA A 216 -3.82 -20.58 -4.06
N GLN A 217 -2.80 -20.44 -4.89
CA GLN A 217 -1.95 -21.57 -5.30
C GLN A 217 -0.66 -21.55 -4.48
N ARG A 218 -0.33 -22.64 -3.79
CA ARG A 218 0.94 -22.77 -3.07
C ARG A 218 2.11 -22.69 -4.03
N LEU A 219 3.15 -21.96 -3.63
CA LEU A 219 4.36 -21.81 -4.43
C LEU A 219 5.30 -23.03 -4.25
N PRO A 220 6.16 -23.32 -5.24
CA PRO A 220 7.24 -24.30 -5.10
C PRO A 220 8.18 -23.94 -3.94
N ALA A 221 8.80 -24.96 -3.32
CA ALA A 221 9.61 -24.80 -2.11
C ALA A 221 10.81 -23.85 -2.26
N ASP A 222 11.43 -23.80 -3.43
CA ASP A 222 12.52 -22.87 -3.75
C ASP A 222 12.04 -21.41 -3.79
N ILE A 223 10.87 -21.16 -4.35
CA ILE A 223 10.24 -19.82 -4.36
C ILE A 223 9.74 -19.45 -2.97
N GLU A 224 9.13 -20.40 -2.24
CA GLU A 224 8.71 -20.21 -0.84
C GLU A 224 9.90 -19.80 0.05
N ALA A 225 11.05 -20.45 -0.11
CA ALA A 225 12.27 -20.11 0.64
C ALA A 225 12.74 -18.66 0.32
N ARG A 226 12.64 -18.23 -0.94
CA ARG A 226 12.96 -16.84 -1.35
C ARG A 226 12.00 -15.83 -0.74
N VAL A 227 10.67 -16.09 -0.80
CA VAL A 227 9.65 -15.24 -0.17
C VAL A 227 9.93 -15.10 1.31
N ARG A 228 10.20 -16.20 2.02
CA ARG A 228 10.56 -16.18 3.43
C ARG A 228 11.75 -15.26 3.71
N LEU A 229 12.86 -15.46 2.99
CA LEU A 229 14.06 -14.61 3.18
C LEU A 229 13.76 -13.13 2.94
N THR A 230 12.93 -12.82 1.96
CA THR A 230 12.53 -11.45 1.62
C THR A 230 11.75 -10.77 2.76
N VAL A 231 10.84 -11.48 3.44
CA VAL A 231 9.99 -10.88 4.48
C VAL A 231 10.58 -10.97 5.89
N THR A 232 11.62 -11.79 6.12
CA THR A 232 12.23 -12.00 7.43
C THR A 232 13.63 -11.40 7.57
N GLY A 233 14.29 -11.03 6.47
CA GLY A 233 15.59 -10.36 6.42
C GLY A 233 15.44 -8.87 6.49
#